data_1bcb1677df15c58b9885d1397458aa31
#
_entry.id   1bcb1677df15c58b9885d1397458aa31
#
_cell.length_a   1.000
_cell.length_b   1.000
_cell.length_c   1.000
_cell.angle_alpha   90.00
_cell.angle_beta   90.00
_cell.angle_gamma   90.00
#
_symmetry.space_group_name_H-M   'P 1'
#
loop_
_entity.id
_entity.type
_entity.pdbx_description
1 polymer ?
#
loop_
_entity_poly.entity_id
_entity_poly.type
_entity_poly.pdbx_seq_one_letter_code
_entity_poly.pdbx_strand_id
1 'polypeptide(L)'
;MRYFHSREESAEILRRALQMMAPHQAAFHPLSYALWYEHAADLNPGLSRDLEKYSLPDAPLCEPDVSRLYSLHIAARDVEAFESAQSQLRALLEDTESGAASTQTATVRFTHALDRVRASSSASSERRRSRYATL
;
A
#
# COMPACT_ATOMS: atom_id res chain seq x y z
N MET A 1 -2.78 8.52 0.75
CA MET A 1 -3.63 9.65 1.18
C MET A 1 -4.88 9.63 0.32
N ARG A 2 -6.07 9.66 0.92
CA ARG A 2 -7.36 9.47 0.22
C ARG A 2 -7.92 10.77 -0.40
N TYR A 3 -7.60 11.90 0.20
CA TYR A 3 -8.13 13.21 -0.16
C TYR A 3 -7.04 14.04 -0.82
N PHE A 4 -7.21 14.33 -2.11
CA PHE A 4 -6.21 15.01 -2.95
C PHE A 4 -6.68 16.39 -3.45
N HIS A 5 -7.81 16.88 -2.91
CA HIS A 5 -8.38 18.15 -3.31
C HIS A 5 -7.52 19.33 -2.82
N SER A 6 -7.45 20.36 -3.62
CA SER A 6 -6.86 21.63 -3.21
C SER A 6 -7.64 22.25 -2.04
N ARG A 7 -7.10 23.30 -1.42
CA ARG A 7 -7.77 24.02 -0.36
C ARG A 7 -9.11 24.62 -0.83
N GLU A 8 -9.10 25.17 -2.03
CA GLU A 8 -10.27 25.82 -2.66
C GLU A 8 -11.34 24.78 -3.00
N GLU A 9 -10.96 23.70 -3.61
CA GLU A 9 -11.85 22.57 -3.92
C GLU A 9 -12.46 21.96 -2.65
N SER A 10 -11.64 21.71 -1.64
CA SER A 10 -12.10 21.13 -0.38
C SER A 10 -13.05 22.06 0.37
N ALA A 11 -12.86 23.39 0.30
CA ALA A 11 -13.78 24.37 0.86
C ALA A 11 -15.13 24.36 0.16
N GLU A 12 -15.17 24.19 -1.15
CA GLU A 12 -16.42 24.09 -1.91
C GLU A 12 -17.16 22.77 -1.64
N ILE A 13 -16.41 21.66 -1.54
CA ILE A 13 -16.97 20.36 -1.14
C ILE A 13 -17.57 20.46 0.27
N LEU A 14 -16.89 21.12 1.21
CA LEU A 14 -17.38 21.35 2.56
C LEU A 14 -18.71 22.12 2.57
N ARG A 15 -18.83 23.19 1.79
CA ARG A 15 -20.08 23.95 1.70
C ARG A 15 -21.24 23.09 1.20
N ARG A 16 -21.01 22.28 0.16
CA ARG A 16 -22.01 21.35 -0.37
C ARG A 16 -22.37 20.27 0.65
N ALA A 17 -21.39 19.68 1.32
CA ALA A 17 -21.60 18.67 2.35
C ALA A 17 -22.48 19.22 3.48
N LEU A 18 -22.22 20.43 3.98
CA LEU A 18 -23.02 21.07 5.03
C LEU A 18 -24.47 21.32 4.58
N GLN A 19 -24.69 21.72 3.33
CA GLN A 19 -26.04 21.89 2.78
C GLN A 19 -26.80 20.57 2.70
N MET A 20 -26.10 19.48 2.33
CA MET A 20 -26.68 18.15 2.27
C MET A 20 -26.98 17.58 3.67
N MET A 21 -26.18 17.91 4.69
CA MET A 21 -26.38 17.48 6.07
C MET A 21 -27.57 18.16 6.74
N ALA A 22 -27.87 19.41 6.38
CA ALA A 22 -28.84 20.26 7.07
C ALA A 22 -30.26 19.67 7.18
N PRO A 23 -30.83 18.94 6.17
CA PRO A 23 -32.15 18.34 6.28
C PRO A 23 -32.23 17.10 7.18
N HIS A 24 -31.10 16.54 7.60
CA HIS A 24 -31.04 15.28 8.32
C HIS A 24 -31.04 15.47 9.85
N GLN A 25 -31.34 14.40 10.60
CA GLN A 25 -31.41 14.41 12.06
C GLN A 25 -30.07 14.13 12.74
N ALA A 26 -29.12 13.55 12.00
CA ALA A 26 -27.80 13.26 12.55
C ALA A 26 -27.03 14.54 12.88
N ALA A 27 -26.24 14.49 13.94
CA ALA A 27 -25.44 15.62 14.39
C ALA A 27 -24.28 15.95 13.42
N PHE A 28 -23.85 17.21 13.43
CA PHE A 28 -22.69 17.68 12.66
C PHE A 28 -21.39 17.29 13.37
N HIS A 29 -20.92 16.07 13.17
CA HIS A 29 -19.67 15.56 13.73
C HIS A 29 -18.80 14.91 12.65
N PRO A 30 -17.54 14.55 12.95
CA PRO A 30 -16.59 14.07 11.93
C PRO A 30 -17.08 12.90 11.09
N LEU A 31 -17.85 11.95 11.64
CA LEU A 31 -18.35 10.80 10.87
C LEU A 31 -19.41 11.22 9.88
N SER A 32 -20.39 12.06 10.30
CA SER A 32 -21.38 12.65 9.39
C SER A 32 -20.72 13.45 8.29
N TYR A 33 -19.77 14.31 8.66
CA TYR A 33 -19.04 15.11 7.70
C TYR A 33 -18.26 14.25 6.69
N ALA A 34 -17.59 13.18 7.13
CA ALA A 34 -16.85 12.30 6.24
C ALA A 34 -17.76 11.64 5.18
N LEU A 35 -18.94 11.17 5.57
CA LEU A 35 -19.93 10.59 4.65
C LEU A 35 -20.34 11.58 3.57
N TRP A 36 -20.77 12.77 3.99
CA TRP A 36 -21.25 13.79 3.06
C TRP A 36 -20.14 14.42 2.23
N TYR A 37 -18.91 14.50 2.78
CA TYR A 37 -17.75 14.94 2.02
C TYR A 37 -17.42 13.96 0.89
N GLU A 38 -17.33 12.66 1.16
CA GLU A 38 -17.06 11.64 0.13
C GLU A 38 -18.17 11.58 -0.92
N HIS A 39 -19.43 11.78 -0.52
CA HIS A 39 -20.54 11.86 -1.43
C HIS A 39 -20.47 13.13 -2.32
N ALA A 40 -20.26 14.29 -1.72
CA ALA A 40 -20.18 15.56 -2.45
C ALA A 40 -18.96 15.66 -3.38
N ALA A 41 -17.90 14.90 -3.08
CA ALA A 41 -16.67 14.82 -3.86
C ALA A 41 -16.67 13.67 -4.88
N ASP A 42 -17.74 12.89 -4.99
CA ASP A 42 -17.84 11.70 -5.86
C ASP A 42 -16.74 10.65 -5.63
N LEU A 43 -16.25 10.54 -4.40
CA LEU A 43 -15.16 9.61 -4.06
C LEU A 43 -15.63 8.17 -3.84
N ASN A 44 -16.90 7.96 -3.54
CA ASN A 44 -17.45 6.68 -3.13
C ASN A 44 -18.84 6.42 -3.73
N PRO A 45 -18.91 5.85 -4.94
CA PRO A 45 -20.19 5.58 -5.60
C PRO A 45 -21.13 4.64 -4.83
N GLY A 46 -20.57 3.70 -4.06
CA GLY A 46 -21.36 2.80 -3.21
C GLY A 46 -22.04 3.54 -2.07
N LEU A 47 -21.31 4.42 -1.39
CA LEU A 47 -21.84 5.31 -0.36
C LEU A 47 -22.89 6.26 -0.93
N SER A 48 -22.64 6.86 -2.09
CA SER A 48 -23.57 7.80 -2.73
C SER A 48 -24.92 7.12 -3.01
N ARG A 49 -24.88 5.90 -3.54
CA ARG A 49 -26.09 5.11 -3.80
C ARG A 49 -26.88 4.80 -2.53
N ASP A 50 -26.20 4.54 -1.43
CA ASP A 50 -26.89 4.27 -0.16
C ASP A 50 -27.42 5.56 0.48
N LEU A 51 -26.72 6.68 0.35
CA LEU A 51 -27.19 7.99 0.82
C LEU A 51 -28.39 8.51 0.05
N GLU A 52 -28.52 8.19 -1.23
CA GLU A 52 -29.70 8.58 -2.04
C GLU A 52 -31.02 8.02 -1.47
N LYS A 53 -30.98 6.91 -0.76
CA LYS A 53 -32.16 6.34 -0.08
C LYS A 53 -32.72 7.25 1.03
N TYR A 54 -31.87 8.11 1.59
CA TYR A 54 -32.21 9.09 2.64
C TYR A 54 -32.53 10.50 2.07
N SER A 55 -32.45 10.67 0.76
CA SER A 55 -32.80 11.94 0.11
C SER A 55 -34.32 12.18 0.05
N LEU A 56 -35.11 11.19 0.47
CA LEU A 56 -36.56 11.32 0.56
C LEU A 56 -36.94 12.10 1.83
N PRO A 57 -37.97 13.00 1.76
CA PRO A 57 -38.37 13.82 2.89
C PRO A 57 -38.78 13.03 4.15
N ASP A 58 -39.27 11.82 3.96
CA ASP A 58 -39.81 10.97 5.03
C ASP A 58 -38.77 10.03 5.67
N ALA A 59 -37.51 10.06 5.20
CA ALA A 59 -36.45 9.21 5.70
C ALA A 59 -35.16 9.99 5.99
N PRO A 60 -35.16 10.89 6.99
CA PRO A 60 -33.97 11.62 7.35
C PRO A 60 -32.92 10.69 7.95
N LEU A 61 -31.65 10.87 7.55
CA LEU A 61 -30.51 10.13 8.10
C LEU A 61 -30.39 10.42 9.61
N CYS A 62 -30.34 9.38 10.42
CA CYS A 62 -30.19 9.48 11.88
C CYS A 62 -28.80 8.97 12.31
N GLU A 63 -28.46 9.15 13.59
CA GLU A 63 -27.15 8.82 14.14
C GLU A 63 -26.73 7.33 13.96
N PRO A 64 -27.62 6.33 14.21
CA PRO A 64 -27.30 4.93 13.92
C PRO A 64 -26.99 4.65 12.45
N ASP A 65 -27.68 5.35 11.52
CA ASP A 65 -27.42 5.20 10.08
C ASP A 65 -26.06 5.75 9.68
N VAL A 66 -25.68 6.90 10.26
CA VAL A 66 -24.34 7.49 10.06
C VAL A 66 -23.27 6.50 10.50
N SER A 67 -23.36 5.95 11.69
CA SER A 67 -22.41 4.98 12.22
C SER A 67 -22.31 3.72 11.34
N ARG A 68 -23.45 3.22 10.88
CA ARG A 68 -23.52 2.04 10.01
C ARG A 68 -22.89 2.31 8.64
N LEU A 69 -23.25 3.41 7.99
CA LEU A 69 -22.71 3.76 6.68
C LEU A 69 -21.22 4.08 6.74
N TYR A 70 -20.77 4.74 7.80
CA TYR A 70 -19.35 5.00 8.01
C TYR A 70 -18.55 3.70 8.15
N SER A 71 -19.02 2.78 8.98
CA SER A 71 -18.37 1.47 9.16
C SER A 71 -18.31 0.67 7.86
N LEU A 72 -19.41 0.66 7.09
CA LEU A 72 -19.51 -0.11 5.86
C LEU A 72 -18.69 0.46 4.71
N HIS A 73 -18.71 1.77 4.52
CA HIS A 73 -18.16 2.40 3.31
C HIS A 73 -16.81 3.10 3.52
N ILE A 74 -16.49 3.51 4.73
CA ILE A 74 -15.26 4.27 5.01
C ILE A 74 -14.29 3.43 5.82
N ALA A 75 -14.68 2.94 6.99
CA ALA A 75 -13.80 2.17 7.86
C ALA A 75 -13.37 0.84 7.23
N ALA A 76 -14.27 0.11 6.59
CA ALA A 76 -13.95 -1.14 5.90
C ALA A 76 -12.90 -0.95 4.80
N ARG A 77 -13.00 0.11 4.00
CA ARG A 77 -12.02 0.45 2.95
C ARG A 77 -10.65 0.82 3.51
N ASP A 78 -10.60 1.43 4.68
CA ASP A 78 -9.32 1.75 5.33
C ASP A 78 -8.61 0.50 5.82
N VAL A 79 -9.35 -0.47 6.33
CA VAL A 79 -8.82 -1.79 6.72
C VAL A 79 -8.29 -2.54 5.51
N GLU A 80 -9.06 -2.64 4.43
CA GLU A 80 -8.63 -3.29 3.18
C GLU A 80 -7.37 -2.65 2.59
N ALA A 81 -7.30 -1.32 2.57
CA ALA A 81 -6.13 -0.59 2.09
C ALA A 81 -4.89 -0.87 2.95
N PHE A 82 -5.05 -0.95 4.26
CA PHE A 82 -3.97 -1.29 5.19
C PHE A 82 -3.49 -2.73 5.00
N GLU A 83 -4.39 -3.70 4.90
CA GLU A 83 -4.07 -5.12 4.67
C GLU A 83 -3.36 -5.32 3.32
N SER A 84 -3.83 -4.64 2.27
CA SER A 84 -3.19 -4.67 0.96
C SER A 84 -1.78 -4.09 1.00
N ALA A 85 -1.56 -2.96 1.66
CA ALA A 85 -0.25 -2.36 1.83
C ALA A 85 0.70 -3.27 2.63
N GLN A 86 0.20 -3.91 3.67
CA GLN A 86 0.97 -4.86 4.47
C GLN A 86 1.38 -6.08 3.65
N SER A 87 0.48 -6.63 2.82
CA SER A 87 0.77 -7.76 1.93
C SER A 87 1.81 -7.41 0.87
N GLN A 88 1.72 -6.23 0.28
CA GLN A 88 2.71 -5.74 -0.68
C GLN A 88 4.08 -5.56 -0.04
N LEU A 89 4.15 -5.02 1.17
CA LEU A 89 5.39 -4.87 1.90
C LEU A 89 6.05 -6.22 2.21
N ARG A 90 5.27 -7.21 2.64
CA ARG A 90 5.78 -8.59 2.86
C ARG A 90 6.36 -9.19 1.58
N ALA A 91 5.66 -9.07 0.46
CA ALA A 91 6.13 -9.57 -0.82
C ALA A 91 7.46 -8.91 -1.25
N LEU A 92 7.62 -7.61 -1.03
CA LEU A 92 8.86 -6.89 -1.31
C LEU A 92 10.02 -7.35 -0.41
N LEU A 93 9.75 -7.62 0.87
CA LEU A 93 10.75 -8.13 1.80
C LEU A 93 11.21 -9.55 1.41
N GLU A 94 10.28 -10.44 1.06
CA GLU A 94 10.58 -11.79 0.59
C GLU A 94 11.39 -11.79 -0.71
N ASP A 95 11.07 -10.92 -1.65
CA ASP A 95 11.83 -10.75 -2.89
C ASP A 95 13.25 -10.21 -2.62
N THR A 96 13.40 -9.29 -1.70
CA THR A 96 14.70 -8.76 -1.27
C THR A 96 15.56 -9.82 -0.59
N GLU A 97 14.98 -10.64 0.29
CA GLU A 97 15.69 -11.76 0.93
C GLU A 97 16.12 -12.81 -0.09
N SER A 98 15.26 -13.16 -1.02
CA SER A 98 15.57 -14.10 -2.11
C SER A 98 16.69 -13.54 -3.00
N GLY A 99 16.66 -12.27 -3.34
CA GLY A 99 17.71 -11.58 -4.10
C GLY A 99 19.06 -11.58 -3.37
N ALA A 100 19.08 -11.31 -2.06
CA ALA A 100 20.27 -11.33 -1.23
C ALA A 100 20.86 -12.75 -1.14
N ALA A 101 20.06 -13.77 -0.93
CA ALA A 101 20.49 -15.17 -0.89
C ALA A 101 21.09 -15.62 -2.24
N SER A 102 20.50 -15.22 -3.35
CA SER A 102 21.00 -15.49 -4.70
C SER A 102 22.37 -14.83 -4.94
N THR A 103 22.54 -13.59 -4.54
CA THR A 103 23.82 -12.86 -4.64
C THR A 103 24.90 -13.52 -3.81
N GLN A 104 24.59 -13.95 -2.59
CA GLN A 104 25.52 -14.62 -1.71
C GLN A 104 25.99 -15.96 -2.32
N THR A 105 25.09 -16.74 -2.89
CA THR A 105 25.41 -18.01 -3.57
C THR A 105 26.29 -17.76 -4.80
N ALA A 106 26.03 -16.73 -5.59
CA ALA A 106 26.86 -16.37 -6.73
C ALA A 106 28.28 -15.95 -6.30
N THR A 107 28.40 -15.20 -5.23
CA THR A 107 29.70 -14.78 -4.67
C THR A 107 30.50 -15.97 -4.19
N VAL A 108 29.91 -16.93 -3.48
CA VAL A 108 30.58 -18.16 -3.02
C VAL A 108 31.06 -19.00 -4.21
N ARG A 109 30.23 -19.18 -5.24
CA ARG A 109 30.63 -19.90 -6.47
C ARG A 109 31.80 -19.23 -7.19
N PHE A 110 31.80 -17.91 -7.25
CA PHE A 110 32.87 -17.13 -7.88
C PHE A 110 34.18 -17.29 -7.09
N THR A 111 34.15 -17.24 -5.77
CA THR A 111 35.30 -17.43 -4.89
C THR A 111 35.89 -18.84 -5.09
N HIS A 112 35.07 -19.88 -5.11
CA HIS A 112 35.53 -21.26 -5.37
C HIS A 112 36.09 -21.44 -6.78
N ALA A 113 35.59 -20.73 -7.78
CA ALA A 113 36.15 -20.76 -9.12
C ALA A 113 37.54 -20.12 -9.18
N LEU A 114 37.73 -18.99 -8.51
CA LEU A 114 39.04 -18.34 -8.39
C LEU A 114 40.05 -19.19 -7.66
N ASP A 115 39.69 -19.84 -6.56
CA ASP A 115 40.57 -20.74 -5.83
C ASP A 115 41.05 -21.94 -6.68
N ARG A 116 40.16 -22.52 -7.50
CA ARG A 116 40.51 -23.56 -8.44
C ARG A 116 41.52 -23.12 -9.50
N VAL A 117 41.33 -21.94 -10.07
CA VAL A 117 42.25 -21.36 -11.05
C VAL A 117 43.61 -21.07 -10.41
N ARG A 118 43.63 -20.57 -9.19
CA ARG A 118 44.85 -20.29 -8.45
C ARG A 118 45.61 -21.56 -8.11
N ALA A 119 44.93 -22.61 -7.67
CA ALA A 119 45.52 -23.91 -7.40
C ALA A 119 46.12 -24.56 -8.67
N SER A 120 45.43 -24.46 -9.80
CA SER A 120 45.95 -25.02 -11.09
C SER A 120 47.17 -24.25 -11.60
N SER A 121 47.22 -22.95 -11.38
CA SER A 121 48.35 -22.08 -11.75
C SER A 121 49.59 -22.37 -10.90
N SER A 122 49.43 -22.59 -9.59
CA SER A 122 50.54 -22.93 -8.71
C SER A 122 51.12 -24.30 -9.04
N ALA A 123 50.27 -25.31 -9.31
CA ALA A 123 50.69 -26.65 -9.71
C ALA A 123 51.44 -26.65 -11.07
N SER A 124 51.07 -25.75 -11.98
CA SER A 124 51.78 -25.61 -13.28
C SER A 124 53.16 -24.95 -13.11
N SER A 125 53.24 -23.98 -12.19
CA SER A 125 54.51 -23.31 -11.83
C SER A 125 55.51 -24.28 -11.18
N GLU A 126 55.02 -25.12 -10.31
CA GLU A 126 55.86 -26.12 -9.61
C GLU A 126 56.39 -27.21 -10.55
N ARG A 127 55.57 -27.66 -11.49
CA ARG A 127 56.00 -28.58 -12.55
C ARG A 127 57.05 -28.00 -13.49
N ARG A 128 57.01 -26.70 -13.77
CA ARG A 128 58.05 -26.00 -14.52
C ARG A 128 59.39 -25.95 -13.75
N ARG A 129 59.35 -25.61 -12.45
CA ARG A 129 60.56 -25.57 -11.61
C ARG A 129 61.23 -26.93 -11.48
N SER A 130 60.45 -27.99 -11.36
CA SER A 130 60.99 -29.36 -11.28
C SER A 130 61.71 -29.82 -12.57
N ARG A 131 61.27 -29.37 -13.74
CA ARG A 131 61.91 -29.68 -15.02
C ARG A 131 63.27 -28.99 -15.21
N TYR A 132 63.49 -27.84 -14.59
CA TYR A 132 64.77 -27.12 -14.69
C TYR A 132 65.75 -27.46 -13.56
N ALA A 133 65.33 -28.20 -12.57
CA ALA A 133 66.20 -28.66 -11.45
C ALA A 133 66.92 -30.02 -11.76
N THR A 134 66.64 -30.63 -12.90
CA THR A 134 67.19 -31.97 -13.29
C THR A 134 68.20 -31.86 -14.46
N LEU A 135 68.72 -30.67 -14.74
CA LEU A 135 69.81 -30.36 -15.62
C LEU A 135 71.01 -29.87 -14.82
#